data_f48366247ea04a00553de5688d242e04
#
_entry.id   f48366247ea04a00553de5688d242e04
#
_cell.length_a   1.000
_cell.length_b   1.000
_cell.length_c   1.000
_cell.angle_alpha   90.00
_cell.angle_beta   90.00
_cell.angle_gamma   90.00
#
_symmetry.space_group_name_H-M   'P 1'
#
loop_
_entity.id
_entity.type
_entity.pdbx_description
1 polymer ?
#
loop_
_entity_poly.entity_id
_entity_poly.type
_entity_poly.pdbx_seq_one_letter_code
_entity_poly.pdbx_strand_id
1 'polypeptide(L)'
;VNYVIYEQDGVVIRTIPAIHLEGSVSFILEWKGMKIAFSGDTLANQWWLEHAKGADLAIHESFLPNEEFVRRYKFQPAEAIYVSTLVHTTAPVFGKVMALTKPRLAVAYHFQNDPDTLPDVVTAVRKTYDGPVDFAVDGMVWNITKDDIRTRVAMLNSQPFPPPSVTPRQQAAPGGEKYQTPEWILQGYAWETLPLMDQIHDDFNKEFGTDFTFPLRPKE
;
A
#
# COMPACT_ATOMS: atom_id res chain seq x y z
N VAL A 1 -7.94 11.85 15.50
CA VAL A 1 -7.06 11.23 14.47
C VAL A 1 -6.39 9.93 14.98
N ASN A 2 -6.29 9.73 16.27
CA ASN A 2 -5.66 8.56 16.88
C ASN A 2 -6.54 8.10 18.05
N TYR A 3 -7.50 7.21 17.77
CA TYR A 3 -8.52 6.81 18.72
C TYR A 3 -8.22 5.43 19.30
N VAL A 4 -8.21 5.31 20.64
CA VAL A 4 -8.17 4.02 21.33
C VAL A 4 -9.54 3.34 21.15
N ILE A 5 -9.54 2.15 20.54
CA ILE A 5 -10.73 1.34 20.33
C ILE A 5 -10.76 0.09 21.22
N TYR A 6 -9.61 -0.27 21.76
CA TYR A 6 -9.48 -1.38 22.70
C TYR A 6 -8.33 -1.11 23.68
N GLU A 7 -8.56 -1.34 24.97
CA GLU A 7 -7.54 -1.26 26.01
C GLU A 7 -7.89 -2.25 27.13
N GLN A 8 -7.20 -3.38 27.17
CA GLN A 8 -7.37 -4.40 28.19
C GLN A 8 -6.10 -5.26 28.30
N ASP A 9 -5.76 -5.71 29.50
CA ASP A 9 -4.63 -6.61 29.82
C ASP A 9 -3.28 -6.12 29.26
N GLY A 10 -3.11 -4.80 29.20
CA GLY A 10 -1.92 -4.15 28.66
C GLY A 10 -1.82 -4.16 27.12
N VAL A 11 -2.85 -4.63 26.44
CA VAL A 11 -3.02 -4.48 24.98
C VAL A 11 -3.74 -3.17 24.70
N VAL A 12 -3.18 -2.34 23.86
CA VAL A 12 -3.82 -1.12 23.35
C VAL A 12 -3.93 -1.20 21.83
N ILE A 13 -5.14 -1.02 21.30
CA ILE A 13 -5.35 -0.91 19.85
C ILE A 13 -5.92 0.47 19.55
N ARG A 14 -5.29 1.14 18.60
CA ARG A 14 -5.69 2.46 18.11
C ARG A 14 -6.06 2.38 16.63
N THR A 15 -6.98 3.25 16.21
CA THR A 15 -7.24 3.51 14.81
C THR A 15 -6.73 4.89 14.42
N ILE A 16 -6.17 4.96 13.22
CA ILE A 16 -5.80 6.20 12.54
C ILE A 16 -6.50 6.21 11.16
N PRO A 17 -6.76 7.38 10.55
CA PRO A 17 -7.39 7.44 9.24
C PRO A 17 -6.57 6.73 8.18
N ALA A 18 -7.25 6.03 7.26
CA ALA A 18 -6.71 5.55 6.00
C ALA A 18 -7.33 6.34 4.84
N ILE A 19 -6.55 6.59 3.79
CA ILE A 19 -7.04 7.28 2.60
C ILE A 19 -7.45 6.22 1.59
N HIS A 20 -8.72 5.83 1.61
CA HIS A 20 -9.31 4.86 0.69
C HIS A 20 -10.81 5.14 0.52
N LEU A 21 -11.69 4.30 1.00
CA LEU A 21 -13.13 4.55 1.05
C LEU A 21 -13.52 5.26 2.35
N GLU A 22 -14.70 5.87 2.37
CA GLU A 22 -15.23 6.50 3.58
C GLU A 22 -15.27 5.50 4.75
N GLY A 23 -14.73 5.89 5.89
CA GLY A 23 -14.65 5.05 7.08
C GLY A 23 -13.46 4.09 7.13
N SER A 24 -12.59 4.07 6.12
CA SER A 24 -11.37 3.26 6.16
C SER A 24 -10.42 3.71 7.25
N VAL A 25 -9.82 2.74 7.95
CA VAL A 25 -8.87 3.00 9.04
C VAL A 25 -7.69 2.05 8.98
N SER A 26 -6.56 2.51 9.50
CA SER A 26 -5.42 1.68 9.85
C SER A 26 -5.39 1.42 11.34
N PHE A 27 -4.67 0.37 11.77
CA PHE A 27 -4.60 -0.05 13.17
C PHE A 27 -3.16 -0.02 13.68
N ILE A 28 -3.00 0.45 14.90
CA ILE A 28 -1.75 0.37 15.66
C ILE A 28 -2.04 -0.44 16.94
N LEU A 29 -1.37 -1.57 17.08
CA LEU A 29 -1.43 -2.41 18.27
C LEU A 29 -0.13 -2.24 19.07
N GLU A 30 -0.27 -1.95 20.35
CA GLU A 30 0.84 -1.85 21.31
C GLU A 30 0.64 -2.86 22.45
N TRP A 31 1.65 -3.64 22.72
CA TRP A 31 1.67 -4.61 23.81
C TRP A 31 3.09 -4.90 24.29
N LYS A 32 3.31 -4.82 25.59
CA LYS A 32 4.61 -5.10 26.23
C LYS A 32 5.80 -4.38 25.57
N GLY A 33 5.57 -3.14 25.14
CA GLY A 33 6.55 -2.30 24.46
C GLY A 33 6.90 -2.73 23.04
N MET A 34 6.10 -3.59 22.43
CA MET A 34 6.12 -3.90 21.00
C MET A 34 5.00 -3.15 20.29
N LYS A 35 5.25 -2.77 19.03
CA LYS A 35 4.29 -2.05 18.18
C LYS A 35 4.09 -2.81 16.86
N ILE A 36 2.84 -3.12 16.56
CA ILE A 36 2.43 -3.71 15.29
C ILE A 36 1.51 -2.71 14.59
N ALA A 37 1.80 -2.39 13.35
CA ALA A 37 0.97 -1.51 12.52
C ALA A 37 0.38 -2.30 11.35
N PHE A 38 -0.92 -2.10 11.07
CA PHE A 38 -1.66 -2.70 9.98
C PHE A 38 -2.41 -1.63 9.19
N SER A 39 -2.09 -1.46 7.89
CA SER A 39 -2.58 -0.32 7.14
C SER A 39 -4.06 -0.41 6.74
N GLY A 40 -4.60 -1.61 6.52
CA GLY A 40 -5.78 -1.73 5.66
C GLY A 40 -5.44 -1.25 4.25
N ASP A 41 -6.43 -1.05 3.40
CA ASP A 41 -6.25 -0.46 2.09
C ASP A 41 -6.15 1.06 2.23
N THR A 42 -5.11 1.66 1.68
CA THR A 42 -4.85 3.09 1.85
C THR A 42 -3.80 3.62 0.88
N LEU A 43 -3.93 4.86 0.47
CA LEU A 43 -2.79 5.62 -0.04
C LEU A 43 -1.75 5.85 1.07
N ALA A 44 -0.49 6.07 0.68
CA ALA A 44 0.54 6.57 1.58
C ALA A 44 0.05 7.87 2.24
N ASN A 45 0.07 7.94 3.58
CA ASN A 45 -0.49 9.05 4.34
C ASN A 45 0.35 9.43 5.56
N GLN A 46 0.22 10.69 6.00
CA GLN A 46 0.99 11.26 7.11
C GLN A 46 0.70 10.57 8.44
N TRP A 47 -0.55 10.16 8.68
CA TRP A 47 -0.91 9.50 9.92
C TRP A 47 -0.20 8.16 10.08
N TRP A 48 -0.06 7.41 8.96
CA TRP A 48 0.76 6.19 8.94
C TRP A 48 2.23 6.50 9.22
N LEU A 49 2.81 7.49 8.51
CA LEU A 49 4.22 7.85 8.70
C LEU A 49 4.53 8.25 10.14
N GLU A 50 3.62 8.95 10.81
CA GLU A 50 3.76 9.34 12.21
C GLU A 50 3.64 8.15 13.16
N HIS A 51 2.54 7.41 13.07
CA HIS A 51 2.17 6.43 14.10
C HIS A 51 2.80 5.05 13.91
N ALA A 52 3.09 4.63 12.66
CA ALA A 52 3.78 3.37 12.38
C ALA A 52 5.31 3.47 12.46
N LYS A 53 5.87 4.68 12.67
CA LYS A 53 7.31 4.87 12.76
C LYS A 53 7.93 3.99 13.84
N GLY A 54 8.98 3.23 13.44
CA GLY A 54 9.71 2.32 14.34
C GLY A 54 8.87 1.14 14.83
N ALA A 55 7.83 0.73 14.11
CA ALA A 55 7.06 -0.47 14.44
C ALA A 55 7.95 -1.72 14.43
N ASP A 56 7.66 -2.67 15.30
CA ASP A 56 8.31 -3.98 15.26
C ASP A 56 7.87 -4.75 14.01
N LEU A 57 6.57 -4.70 13.68
CA LEU A 57 6.02 -5.24 12.44
C LEU A 57 5.13 -4.20 11.79
N ALA A 58 5.42 -3.83 10.55
CA ALA A 58 4.62 -2.94 9.73
C ALA A 58 4.02 -3.70 8.55
N ILE A 59 2.75 -4.04 8.65
CA ILE A 59 1.97 -4.73 7.60
C ILE A 59 1.24 -3.65 6.81
N HIS A 60 1.63 -3.44 5.56
CA HIS A 60 1.06 -2.39 4.73
C HIS A 60 0.77 -2.91 3.31
N GLU A 61 -0.32 -2.43 2.72
CA GLU A 61 -0.60 -2.77 1.34
C GLU A 61 0.56 -2.37 0.42
N SER A 62 0.78 -3.19 -0.58
CA SER A 62 1.81 -2.99 -1.61
C SER A 62 1.24 -3.42 -2.94
N PHE A 63 0.38 -2.59 -3.49
CA PHE A 63 -0.37 -2.93 -4.69
C PHE A 63 0.56 -3.17 -5.88
N LEU A 64 0.10 -3.96 -6.86
CA LEU A 64 0.85 -4.29 -8.07
C LEU A 64 1.33 -3.00 -8.78
N PRO A 65 2.54 -2.97 -9.36
CA PRO A 65 2.95 -1.87 -10.21
C PRO A 65 1.93 -1.59 -11.32
N ASN A 66 1.67 -0.30 -11.57
CA ASN A 66 0.59 0.15 -12.45
C ASN A 66 0.72 -0.36 -13.90
N GLU A 67 1.94 -0.56 -14.39
CA GLU A 67 2.22 -1.10 -15.73
C GLU A 67 1.70 -2.54 -15.88
N GLU A 68 1.77 -3.32 -14.80
CA GLU A 68 1.34 -4.71 -14.81
C GLU A 68 -0.18 -4.86 -14.91
N PHE A 69 -0.95 -3.87 -14.41
CA PHE A 69 -2.39 -3.84 -14.65
C PHE A 69 -2.73 -3.71 -16.13
N VAL A 70 -1.97 -2.91 -16.87
CA VAL A 70 -2.16 -2.77 -18.31
C VAL A 70 -1.70 -4.03 -19.04
N ARG A 71 -0.50 -4.53 -18.74
CA ARG A 71 0.11 -5.65 -19.47
C ARG A 71 -0.61 -6.96 -19.19
N ARG A 72 -0.86 -7.30 -17.93
CA ARG A 72 -1.37 -8.62 -17.51
C ARG A 72 -2.89 -8.64 -17.40
N TYR A 73 -3.47 -7.62 -16.76
CA TYR A 73 -4.90 -7.61 -16.43
C TYR A 73 -5.76 -6.85 -17.45
N LYS A 74 -5.12 -6.29 -18.49
CA LYS A 74 -5.79 -5.58 -19.61
C LYS A 74 -6.66 -4.41 -19.16
N PHE A 75 -6.27 -3.76 -18.06
CA PHE A 75 -6.86 -2.48 -17.69
C PHE A 75 -6.58 -1.42 -18.75
N GLN A 76 -7.49 -0.48 -18.91
CA GLN A 76 -7.17 0.73 -19.67
C GLN A 76 -6.14 1.56 -18.89
N PRO A 77 -5.18 2.23 -19.55
CA PRO A 77 -4.14 2.99 -18.86
C PRO A 77 -4.68 3.98 -17.82
N ALA A 78 -5.76 4.71 -18.12
CA ALA A 78 -6.39 5.65 -17.18
C ALA A 78 -6.95 4.95 -15.93
N GLU A 79 -7.50 3.76 -16.08
CA GLU A 79 -8.00 2.95 -14.95
C GLU A 79 -6.84 2.38 -14.13
N ALA A 80 -5.81 1.87 -14.79
CA ALA A 80 -4.64 1.30 -14.13
C ALA A 80 -3.93 2.34 -13.24
N ILE A 81 -3.64 3.52 -13.77
CA ILE A 81 -2.97 4.58 -13.01
C ILE A 81 -3.86 5.13 -11.88
N TYR A 82 -5.18 5.25 -12.11
CA TYR A 82 -6.12 5.66 -11.08
C TYR A 82 -6.12 4.71 -9.88
N VAL A 83 -6.34 3.42 -10.14
CA VAL A 83 -6.43 2.40 -9.08
C VAL A 83 -5.13 2.29 -8.30
N SER A 84 -4.00 2.24 -8.99
CA SER A 84 -2.71 2.01 -8.33
C SER A 84 -2.11 3.24 -7.63
N THR A 85 -2.57 4.45 -7.94
CA THR A 85 -1.95 5.68 -7.38
C THR A 85 -2.92 6.62 -6.67
N LEU A 86 -4.24 6.44 -6.84
CA LEU A 86 -5.26 7.27 -6.19
C LEU A 86 -6.19 6.49 -5.25
N VAL A 87 -6.08 5.16 -5.26
CA VAL A 87 -6.89 4.28 -4.41
C VAL A 87 -5.99 3.46 -3.49
N HIS A 88 -4.86 2.98 -4.03
CA HIS A 88 -3.94 2.07 -3.34
C HIS A 88 -2.50 2.60 -3.30
N THR A 89 -1.69 2.02 -2.42
CA THR A 89 -0.25 2.25 -2.35
C THR A 89 0.45 1.26 -3.27
N THR A 90 0.97 1.72 -4.42
CA THR A 90 1.73 0.87 -5.33
C THR A 90 3.10 0.47 -4.76
N ALA A 91 3.67 -0.64 -5.24
CA ALA A 91 4.85 -1.27 -4.67
C ALA A 91 6.07 -0.35 -4.45
N PRO A 92 6.46 0.55 -5.38
CA PRO A 92 7.59 1.45 -5.10
C PRO A 92 7.26 2.51 -4.04
N VAL A 93 5.98 2.92 -3.92
CA VAL A 93 5.54 3.85 -2.85
C VAL A 93 5.52 3.14 -1.50
N PHE A 94 5.06 1.87 -1.42
CA PHE A 94 5.23 1.05 -0.23
C PHE A 94 6.68 1.02 0.25
N GLY A 95 7.63 0.75 -0.64
CA GLY A 95 9.05 0.76 -0.29
C GLY A 95 9.49 2.10 0.28
N LYS A 96 9.06 3.23 -0.31
CA LYS A 96 9.37 4.57 0.22
C LYS A 96 8.77 4.80 1.59
N VAL A 97 7.53 4.37 1.83
CA VAL A 97 6.87 4.44 3.15
C VAL A 97 7.66 3.64 4.20
N MET A 98 8.12 2.43 3.86
CA MET A 98 8.94 1.61 4.77
C MET A 98 10.31 2.23 5.05
N ALA A 99 10.94 2.85 4.06
CA ALA A 99 12.19 3.59 4.25
C ALA A 99 12.04 4.79 5.21
N LEU A 100 10.88 5.45 5.20
CA LEU A 100 10.57 6.58 6.10
C LEU A 100 10.19 6.11 7.51
N THR A 101 9.41 5.05 7.65
CA THR A 101 8.92 4.55 8.94
C THR A 101 9.91 3.65 9.67
N LYS A 102 10.83 3.00 8.95
CA LYS A 102 11.93 2.16 9.46
C LYS A 102 11.46 1.08 10.45
N PRO A 103 10.55 0.19 10.07
CA PRO A 103 10.14 -0.92 10.92
C PRO A 103 11.30 -1.94 11.08
N ARG A 104 11.23 -2.77 12.12
CA ARG A 104 12.14 -3.93 12.25
C ARG A 104 11.89 -4.96 11.15
N LEU A 105 10.61 -5.19 10.79
CA LEU A 105 10.20 -5.99 9.64
C LEU A 105 9.01 -5.33 8.95
N ALA A 106 9.14 -5.07 7.66
CA ALA A 106 8.05 -4.69 6.78
C ALA A 106 7.35 -5.93 6.23
N VAL A 107 6.04 -5.86 6.00
CA VAL A 107 5.27 -6.89 5.33
C VAL A 107 4.45 -6.25 4.23
N ALA A 108 4.72 -6.65 2.99
CA ALA A 108 3.93 -6.27 1.84
C ALA A 108 2.76 -7.25 1.67
N TYR A 109 1.54 -6.74 1.54
CA TYR A 109 0.35 -7.54 1.24
C TYR A 109 -0.54 -6.83 0.23
N HIS A 110 -1.69 -7.40 -0.10
CA HIS A 110 -2.69 -6.85 -1.03
C HIS A 110 -2.18 -6.74 -2.49
N PHE A 111 -1.41 -7.71 -2.93
CA PHE A 111 -1.00 -7.89 -4.32
C PHE A 111 -1.33 -9.32 -4.78
N GLN A 112 -1.38 -9.52 -6.09
CA GLN A 112 -1.52 -10.87 -6.65
C GLN A 112 -0.21 -11.62 -6.44
N ASN A 113 -0.25 -12.57 -5.49
CA ASN A 113 0.91 -13.35 -5.11
C ASN A 113 0.98 -14.65 -5.93
N ASP A 114 1.33 -14.52 -7.18
CA ASP A 114 1.57 -15.64 -8.09
C ASP A 114 3.02 -15.59 -8.66
N PRO A 115 3.52 -16.68 -9.24
CA PRO A 115 4.88 -16.73 -9.77
C PRO A 115 5.21 -15.68 -10.84
N ASP A 116 4.19 -15.16 -11.51
CA ASP A 116 4.38 -14.21 -12.61
C ASP A 116 4.41 -12.75 -12.11
N THR A 117 3.71 -12.43 -11.03
CA THR A 117 3.59 -11.05 -10.52
C THR A 117 4.51 -10.75 -9.35
N LEU A 118 4.78 -11.72 -8.49
CA LEU A 118 5.64 -11.51 -7.31
C LEU A 118 7.03 -10.95 -7.65
N PRO A 119 7.76 -11.40 -8.70
CA PRO A 119 9.05 -10.83 -9.04
C PRO A 119 9.00 -9.34 -9.37
N ASP A 120 7.92 -8.87 -10.01
CA ASP A 120 7.74 -7.46 -10.36
C ASP A 120 7.47 -6.60 -9.12
N VAL A 121 6.63 -7.09 -8.20
CA VAL A 121 6.39 -6.44 -6.89
C VAL A 121 7.70 -6.35 -6.09
N VAL A 122 8.45 -7.45 -5.97
CA VAL A 122 9.75 -7.48 -5.26
C VAL A 122 10.71 -6.45 -5.87
N THR A 123 10.84 -6.46 -7.20
CA THR A 123 11.74 -5.55 -7.92
C THR A 123 11.33 -4.10 -7.70
N ALA A 124 10.03 -3.79 -7.75
CA ALA A 124 9.51 -2.45 -7.55
C ALA A 124 9.73 -1.95 -6.11
N VAL A 125 9.47 -2.77 -5.10
CA VAL A 125 9.75 -2.45 -3.69
C VAL A 125 11.23 -2.16 -3.48
N ARG A 126 12.11 -2.99 -4.04
CA ARG A 126 13.57 -2.87 -3.88
C ARG A 126 14.18 -1.64 -4.56
N LYS A 127 13.46 -0.94 -5.43
CA LYS A 127 13.88 0.37 -5.95
C LYS A 127 13.96 1.45 -4.86
N THR A 128 13.20 1.33 -3.79
CA THR A 128 13.01 2.38 -2.78
C THR A 128 13.22 1.93 -1.34
N TYR A 129 13.37 0.61 -1.11
CA TYR A 129 13.57 0.04 0.22
C TYR A 129 14.52 -1.16 0.17
N ASP A 130 15.59 -1.11 0.95
CA ASP A 130 16.62 -2.15 1.10
C ASP A 130 16.53 -2.89 2.45
N GLY A 131 15.63 -2.48 3.33
CA GLY A 131 15.44 -3.08 4.65
C GLY A 131 14.75 -4.45 4.64
N PRO A 132 14.55 -5.06 5.81
CA PRO A 132 13.87 -6.33 5.96
C PRO A 132 12.41 -6.26 5.49
N VAL A 133 12.02 -7.14 4.57
CA VAL A 133 10.65 -7.21 4.05
C VAL A 133 10.25 -8.64 3.72
N ASP A 134 9.06 -9.03 4.19
CA ASP A 134 8.34 -10.24 3.78
C ASP A 134 7.26 -9.86 2.77
N PHE A 135 7.02 -10.74 1.80
CA PHE A 135 5.91 -10.65 0.85
C PHE A 135 4.86 -11.67 1.28
N ALA A 136 3.73 -11.18 1.77
CA ALA A 136 2.76 -12.00 2.46
C ALA A 136 2.11 -13.04 1.56
N VAL A 137 1.93 -14.23 2.12
CA VAL A 137 1.09 -15.29 1.57
C VAL A 137 0.04 -15.68 2.61
N ASP A 138 -1.07 -16.25 2.16
CA ASP A 138 -2.10 -16.75 3.06
C ASP A 138 -1.52 -17.79 4.04
N GLY A 139 -1.87 -17.66 5.30
CA GLY A 139 -1.35 -18.51 6.37
C GLY A 139 0.03 -18.13 6.89
N MET A 140 0.61 -17.01 6.46
CA MET A 140 1.87 -16.50 7.03
C MET A 140 1.67 -16.02 8.46
N VAL A 141 2.61 -16.34 9.34
CA VAL A 141 2.57 -16.05 10.77
C VAL A 141 3.90 -15.48 11.21
N TRP A 142 3.87 -14.37 11.94
CA TRP A 142 5.04 -13.74 12.55
C TRP A 142 4.97 -13.89 14.06
N ASN A 143 5.98 -14.57 14.63
CA ASN A 143 6.19 -14.63 16.06
C ASN A 143 7.17 -13.52 16.46
N ILE A 144 6.66 -12.51 17.16
CA ILE A 144 7.40 -11.28 17.46
C ILE A 144 7.81 -11.27 18.93
N THR A 145 9.08 -11.05 19.18
CA THR A 145 9.65 -10.72 20.50
C THR A 145 10.45 -9.43 20.41
N LYS A 146 10.92 -8.91 21.53
CA LYS A 146 11.82 -7.74 21.53
C LYS A 146 13.13 -7.99 20.78
N ASP A 147 13.61 -9.22 20.80
CA ASP A 147 14.94 -9.59 20.28
C ASP A 147 14.87 -10.23 18.89
N ASP A 148 13.73 -10.85 18.52
CA ASP A 148 13.62 -11.66 17.30
C ASP A 148 12.22 -11.58 16.68
N ILE A 149 12.16 -11.75 15.36
CA ILE A 149 10.93 -11.93 14.58
C ILE A 149 11.12 -13.17 13.72
N ARG A 150 10.27 -14.19 13.96
CA ARG A 150 10.30 -15.43 13.18
C ARG A 150 9.08 -15.56 12.30
N THR A 151 9.33 -15.67 11.01
CA THR A 151 8.31 -15.91 10.01
C THR A 151 8.16 -17.39 9.74
N ARG A 152 6.92 -17.87 9.64
CA ARG A 152 6.57 -19.23 9.22
C ARG A 152 5.32 -19.18 8.37
N VAL A 153 5.08 -20.20 7.57
CA VAL A 153 3.89 -20.30 6.70
C VAL A 153 3.16 -21.60 7.05
N ALA A 154 1.84 -21.51 7.31
CA ALA A 154 0.98 -22.69 7.37
C ALA A 154 0.72 -23.19 5.94
N MET A 155 0.64 -24.51 5.76
CA MET A 155 0.27 -25.08 4.46
C MET A 155 -1.23 -24.87 4.21
N LEU A 156 -1.54 -24.19 3.11
CA LEU A 156 -2.90 -23.96 2.65
C LEU A 156 -3.13 -24.65 1.31
N ASN A 157 -4.29 -25.24 1.13
CA ASN A 157 -4.70 -25.92 -0.10
C ASN A 157 -5.58 -25.05 -1.01
N SER A 158 -5.27 -23.77 -1.14
CA SER A 158 -6.07 -22.88 -1.96
C SER A 158 -5.24 -22.20 -3.05
N GLN A 159 -5.84 -22.02 -4.21
CA GLN A 159 -5.31 -21.10 -5.22
C GLN A 159 -5.81 -19.70 -4.87
N PRO A 160 -4.91 -18.78 -4.53
CA PRO A 160 -5.31 -17.48 -3.98
C PRO A 160 -6.03 -16.58 -5.00
N PHE A 161 -5.65 -16.64 -6.28
CA PHE A 161 -6.18 -15.71 -7.27
C PHE A 161 -6.53 -16.38 -8.60
N PRO A 162 -7.59 -15.91 -9.28
CA PRO A 162 -7.87 -16.34 -10.64
C PRO A 162 -6.77 -15.83 -11.59
N PRO A 163 -6.53 -16.51 -12.72
CA PRO A 163 -5.62 -16.02 -13.74
C PRO A 163 -6.07 -14.65 -14.27
N PRO A 164 -5.13 -13.82 -14.76
CA PRO A 164 -5.46 -12.54 -15.37
C PRO A 164 -6.48 -12.68 -16.51
N SER A 165 -7.42 -11.74 -16.57
CA SER A 165 -8.40 -11.73 -17.66
C SER A 165 -7.71 -11.39 -18.99
N VAL A 166 -7.99 -12.16 -20.02
CA VAL A 166 -7.57 -11.84 -21.39
C VAL A 166 -8.54 -10.91 -22.11
N THR A 167 -9.70 -10.60 -21.49
CA THR A 167 -10.70 -9.70 -22.04
C THR A 167 -10.42 -8.29 -21.54
N PRO A 168 -10.22 -7.31 -22.43
CA PRO A 168 -10.05 -5.93 -22.03
C PRO A 168 -11.28 -5.45 -21.21
N ARG A 169 -11.03 -4.73 -20.14
CA ARG A 169 -12.11 -4.10 -19.38
C ARG A 169 -12.76 -2.99 -20.20
N GLN A 170 -14.08 -2.86 -20.06
CA GLN A 170 -14.80 -1.74 -20.65
C GLN A 170 -14.37 -0.45 -19.90
N GLN A 171 -14.12 0.62 -20.67
CA GLN A 171 -13.92 1.93 -20.06
C GLN A 171 -15.17 2.33 -19.29
N ALA A 172 -14.98 2.90 -18.10
CA ALA A 172 -16.05 3.63 -17.44
C ALA A 172 -16.53 4.76 -18.37
N ALA A 173 -17.84 4.98 -18.44
CA ALA A 173 -18.40 6.03 -19.29
C ALA A 173 -17.74 7.37 -18.95
N PRO A 174 -17.22 8.13 -19.94
CA PRO A 174 -16.69 9.46 -19.68
C PRO A 174 -17.85 10.38 -19.29
N GLY A 175 -17.81 11.01 -18.12
CA GLY A 175 -18.78 12.03 -17.76
C GLY A 175 -19.26 12.05 -16.33
N GLY A 176 -18.44 11.72 -15.36
CA GLY A 176 -18.67 12.15 -13.98
C GLY A 176 -18.22 13.60 -13.77
N GLU A 177 -18.86 14.34 -12.86
CA GLU A 177 -18.33 15.60 -12.36
C GLU A 177 -16.85 15.41 -11.99
N LYS A 178 -16.00 16.41 -12.30
CA LYS A 178 -14.59 16.36 -11.90
C LYS A 178 -14.53 16.14 -10.39
N TYR A 179 -14.05 14.99 -9.99
CA TYR A 179 -13.86 14.67 -8.58
C TYR A 179 -12.95 15.72 -7.94
N GLN A 180 -13.48 16.42 -6.96
CA GLN A 180 -12.69 17.34 -6.15
C GLN A 180 -12.15 16.56 -4.95
N THR A 181 -10.83 16.51 -4.83
CA THR A 181 -10.20 15.84 -3.70
C THR A 181 -10.62 16.49 -2.38
N PRO A 182 -11.27 15.77 -1.47
CA PRO A 182 -11.66 16.30 -0.18
C PRO A 182 -10.45 16.83 0.61
N GLU A 183 -10.65 17.89 1.37
CA GLU A 183 -9.59 18.56 2.14
C GLU A 183 -8.86 17.62 3.11
N TRP A 184 -9.57 16.70 3.74
CA TRP A 184 -8.97 15.74 4.67
C TRP A 184 -7.97 14.80 3.99
N ILE A 185 -8.15 14.48 2.70
CA ILE A 185 -7.17 13.70 1.92
C ILE A 185 -5.90 14.52 1.73
N LEU A 186 -6.03 15.80 1.35
CA LEU A 186 -4.89 16.68 1.18
C LEU A 186 -4.12 16.89 2.49
N GLN A 187 -4.81 16.98 3.62
CA GLN A 187 -4.18 17.09 4.93
C GLN A 187 -3.46 15.81 5.37
N GLY A 188 -3.97 14.64 4.96
CA GLY A 188 -3.44 13.34 5.35
C GLY A 188 -2.42 12.75 4.37
N TYR A 189 -2.27 13.31 3.17
CA TYR A 189 -1.38 12.72 2.18
C TYR A 189 0.10 12.81 2.62
N ALA A 190 0.86 11.74 2.37
CA ALA A 190 2.29 11.67 2.70
C ALA A 190 3.11 12.40 1.61
N TRP A 191 3.26 13.71 1.74
CA TRP A 191 3.91 14.59 0.75
C TRP A 191 5.34 14.19 0.42
N GLU A 192 6.03 13.50 1.31
CA GLU A 192 7.38 12.95 1.09
C GLU A 192 7.42 11.91 -0.04
N THR A 193 6.26 11.37 -0.44
CA THR A 193 6.14 10.44 -1.55
C THR A 193 5.88 11.14 -2.89
N LEU A 194 5.54 12.42 -2.90
CA LEU A 194 5.15 13.16 -4.10
C LEU A 194 6.19 13.10 -5.23
N PRO A 195 7.50 13.29 -4.99
CA PRO A 195 8.49 13.20 -6.06
C PRO A 195 8.53 11.82 -6.74
N LEU A 196 8.29 10.76 -5.96
CA LEU A 196 8.21 9.41 -6.50
C LEU A 196 6.91 9.18 -7.29
N MET A 197 5.79 9.74 -6.82
CA MET A 197 4.51 9.68 -7.56
C MET A 197 4.61 10.41 -8.90
N ASP A 198 5.24 11.56 -8.95
CA ASP A 198 5.49 12.28 -10.20
C ASP A 198 6.33 11.44 -11.16
N GLN A 199 7.41 10.85 -10.67
CA GLN A 199 8.25 9.96 -11.50
C GLN A 199 7.45 8.74 -12.02
N ILE A 200 6.60 8.12 -11.18
CA ILE A 200 5.73 7.00 -11.59
C ILE A 200 4.81 7.42 -12.72
N HIS A 201 4.17 8.58 -12.62
CA HIS A 201 3.28 9.11 -13.66
C HIS A 201 4.05 9.43 -14.95
N ASP A 202 5.22 10.05 -14.87
CA ASP A 202 6.05 10.37 -16.01
C ASP A 202 6.52 9.11 -16.76
N ASP A 203 6.99 8.09 -16.03
CA ASP A 203 7.42 6.81 -16.62
C ASP A 203 6.24 6.09 -17.29
N PHE A 204 5.08 6.08 -16.65
CA PHE A 204 3.86 5.48 -17.21
C PHE A 204 3.39 6.22 -18.47
N ASN A 205 3.37 7.55 -18.44
CA ASN A 205 3.01 8.38 -19.59
C ASN A 205 3.92 8.11 -20.78
N LYS A 206 5.22 8.00 -20.52
CA LYS A 206 6.21 7.69 -21.57
C LYS A 206 5.99 6.31 -22.19
N GLU A 207 5.66 5.32 -21.38
CA GLU A 207 5.44 3.94 -21.85
C GLU A 207 4.14 3.79 -22.65
N PHE A 208 3.04 4.40 -22.19
CA PHE A 208 1.71 4.21 -22.74
C PHE A 208 1.21 5.38 -23.62
N GLY A 209 2.05 6.41 -23.83
CA GLY A 209 1.69 7.57 -24.66
C GLY A 209 0.53 8.38 -24.08
N THR A 210 0.46 8.53 -22.77
CA THR A 210 -0.57 9.26 -22.04
C THR A 210 0.00 10.55 -21.45
N ASP A 211 -0.84 11.38 -20.81
CA ASP A 211 -0.49 12.69 -20.22
C ASP A 211 -1.06 12.87 -18.80
N PHE A 212 -1.20 11.78 -18.07
CA PHE A 212 -1.74 11.83 -16.72
C PHE A 212 -0.80 12.55 -15.76
N THR A 213 -1.35 13.39 -14.89
CA THR A 213 -0.64 14.01 -13.77
C THR A 213 -1.24 13.56 -12.46
N PHE A 214 -0.40 13.35 -11.44
CA PHE A 214 -0.91 13.03 -10.11
C PHE A 214 -1.73 14.22 -9.58
N PRO A 215 -3.04 14.04 -9.28
CA PRO A 215 -3.93 15.16 -9.04
C PRO A 215 -3.81 15.76 -7.63
N LEU A 216 -3.19 15.03 -6.68
CA LEU A 216 -2.97 15.56 -5.35
C LEU A 216 -1.74 16.47 -5.36
N ARG A 217 -1.93 17.72 -4.95
CA ARG A 217 -0.88 18.72 -4.83
C ARG A 217 -1.10 19.53 -3.56
N PRO A 218 -0.01 19.95 -2.86
CA PRO A 218 -0.13 20.91 -1.77
C PRO A 218 -0.79 22.19 -2.29
N LYS A 219 -1.61 22.82 -1.48
CA LYS A 219 -2.07 24.19 -1.76
C LYS A 219 -0.87 25.12 -1.59
N GLU A 220 -0.60 25.93 -2.59
CA GLU A 220 0.39 27.01 -2.53
C GLU A 220 0.02 28.07 -1.46
#